data_0ea109dc04f81e34047944298f27b8df
#
_entry.id   0ea109dc04f81e34047944298f27b8df
#
_cell.length_a   1.000
_cell.length_b   1.000
_cell.length_c   1.000
_cell.angle_alpha   90.00
_cell.angle_beta   90.00
_cell.angle_gamma   90.00
#
_symmetry.space_group_name_H-M   'P 1'
#
loop_
_entity.id
_entity.type
_entity.pdbx_description
1 polymer ?
#
loop_
_entity_poly.entity_id
_entity_poly.type
_entity_poly.pdbx_seq_one_letter_code
_entity_poly.pdbx_strand_id
1 'polypeptide(L)'
;MLTSQPSQLGLTLLKRNGLVALISLALLFSGSSIAGNAFQQGGGFVIFGRVRLPDGRPAKTRMKVFIEAMNGLRRDILSDDDGNYEFRGMSGGRYRVYATNPEAPEQYCDPTEADTTRAYSNRLQVDINLKLPLHKEKKDANPGIVSVSEAAQNVPKPALKAYEQGLKLQKENKGEQALTAFNQAVELYPEYFQALTERANLLMGRGQLTEAAADFERALRLNDKYVPALRGLGYCQIQQKQFEAAVSNLERAFVMEPKVPLTLLLLGYANLSLSRYEPAKQCLEEALKLGPESSARAHVYLAEVFAHEQKFKEAADSIRRYLTLKPDAADAAGLRKMESDWRARAKAAKDQN
;
A
#
# COMPACT_ATOMS: atom_id res chain seq x y z
N MET A 1 -48.75 -50.14 27.91
CA MET A 1 -49.03 -50.81 26.63
C MET A 1 -49.59 -49.76 25.70
N LEU A 2 -48.97 -49.53 24.64
CA LEU A 2 -49.35 -49.01 23.34
C LEU A 2 -48.33 -48.01 22.85
N THR A 3 -47.51 -48.55 22.01
CA THR A 3 -46.52 -47.90 21.15
C THR A 3 -47.22 -47.16 20.01
N SER A 4 -46.82 -45.96 19.70
CA SER A 4 -47.09 -45.37 18.39
C SER A 4 -45.82 -44.67 17.84
N GLN A 5 -45.41 -45.21 16.71
CA GLN A 5 -44.30 -44.71 15.90
C GLN A 5 -44.62 -43.36 15.22
N PRO A 6 -43.62 -42.54 14.91
CA PRO A 6 -43.83 -41.37 14.09
C PRO A 6 -43.78 -41.70 12.59
N SER A 7 -44.74 -41.14 11.87
CA SER A 7 -44.91 -41.22 10.42
C SER A 7 -43.81 -40.44 9.68
N GLN A 8 -43.20 -41.10 8.72
CA GLN A 8 -42.36 -40.50 7.68
C GLN A 8 -43.22 -39.64 6.75
N LEU A 9 -42.82 -38.42 6.50
CA LEU A 9 -43.31 -37.61 5.38
C LEU A 9 -42.18 -37.43 4.37
N GLY A 10 -42.49 -37.89 3.16
CA GLY A 10 -41.54 -38.12 2.08
C GLY A 10 -40.99 -36.87 1.43
N LEU A 11 -39.76 -37.01 1.00
CA LEU A 11 -39.13 -36.14 0.00
C LEU A 11 -39.71 -36.46 -1.38
N THR A 12 -40.30 -35.46 -2.01
CA THR A 12 -40.59 -35.49 -3.45
C THR A 12 -39.61 -34.60 -4.17
N LEU A 13 -38.67 -35.20 -4.88
CA LEU A 13 -37.77 -34.52 -5.83
C LEU A 13 -38.52 -34.31 -7.15
N LEU A 14 -38.75 -33.09 -7.55
CA LEU A 14 -39.11 -32.71 -8.91
C LEU A 14 -37.87 -32.24 -9.67
N LYS A 15 -37.36 -33.12 -10.52
CA LYS A 15 -36.38 -32.76 -11.56
C LYS A 15 -37.12 -32.18 -12.75
N ARG A 16 -36.94 -30.91 -13.04
CA ARG A 16 -37.12 -30.39 -14.40
C ARG A 16 -36.28 -29.13 -14.59
N ASN A 17 -35.35 -29.19 -15.53
CA ASN A 17 -34.58 -28.06 -16.10
C ASN A 17 -33.58 -27.32 -15.18
N GLY A 18 -32.52 -27.99 -14.77
CA GLY A 18 -31.21 -27.32 -14.66
C GLY A 18 -30.99 -26.25 -13.58
N LEU A 19 -31.91 -26.05 -12.61
CA LEU A 19 -31.72 -25.11 -11.54
C LEU A 19 -32.06 -25.76 -10.19
N VAL A 20 -31.08 -25.94 -9.33
CA VAL A 20 -31.27 -26.41 -7.95
C VAL A 20 -31.51 -25.21 -7.06
N ALA A 21 -32.74 -24.96 -6.65
CA ALA A 21 -33.06 -23.98 -5.63
C ALA A 21 -33.13 -24.70 -4.27
N LEU A 22 -32.26 -24.34 -3.34
CA LEU A 22 -32.33 -24.74 -1.94
C LEU A 22 -33.30 -23.82 -1.20
N ILE A 23 -34.46 -24.37 -0.86
CA ILE A 23 -35.45 -23.72 0.05
C ILE A 23 -35.09 -24.13 1.47
N SER A 24 -34.57 -23.19 2.27
CA SER A 24 -34.38 -23.37 3.72
C SER A 24 -35.70 -23.17 4.45
N LEU A 25 -36.18 -24.22 5.06
CA LEU A 25 -37.37 -24.22 5.93
C LEU A 25 -36.99 -23.65 7.31
N ALA A 26 -37.56 -22.51 7.69
CA ALA A 26 -37.41 -21.92 9.01
C ALA A 26 -38.25 -22.72 10.02
N LEU A 27 -37.59 -23.41 10.95
CA LEU A 27 -38.21 -23.97 12.14
C LEU A 27 -38.27 -22.92 13.25
N LEU A 28 -39.49 -22.56 13.63
CA LEU A 28 -39.77 -21.78 14.84
C LEU A 28 -39.45 -22.66 16.08
N PHE A 29 -38.35 -22.34 16.76
CA PHE A 29 -38.13 -22.82 18.12
C PHE A 29 -38.27 -21.62 19.07
N SER A 30 -39.31 -21.62 19.88
CA SER A 30 -39.43 -20.80 21.07
C SER A 30 -38.48 -21.33 22.14
N GLY A 31 -37.26 -20.79 22.14
CA GLY A 31 -36.28 -21.02 23.20
C GLY A 31 -35.73 -19.67 23.61
N SER A 32 -35.97 -19.29 24.85
CA SER A 32 -35.41 -18.09 25.47
C SER A 32 -33.90 -18.10 25.38
N SER A 33 -33.37 -17.42 24.41
CA SER A 33 -31.93 -17.23 24.23
C SER A 33 -31.55 -15.84 24.65
N ILE A 34 -30.77 -15.72 25.71
CA ILE A 34 -30.02 -14.55 26.12
C ILE A 34 -28.89 -14.34 25.05
N ALA A 35 -29.29 -13.97 23.86
CA ALA A 35 -28.37 -13.39 22.88
C ALA A 35 -28.52 -11.88 23.00
N GLY A 36 -27.55 -11.27 23.71
CA GLY A 36 -27.52 -9.83 23.93
C GLY A 36 -27.65 -9.06 22.62
N ASN A 37 -28.65 -8.20 22.55
CA ASN A 37 -28.98 -7.35 21.41
C ASN A 37 -27.85 -6.32 21.16
N ALA A 38 -26.85 -6.67 20.41
CA ALA A 38 -25.82 -5.73 19.99
C ALA A 38 -26.34 -4.64 19.02
N PHE A 39 -27.56 -4.84 18.46
CA PHE A 39 -28.16 -3.94 17.46
C PHE A 39 -29.65 -3.68 17.75
N GLN A 40 -30.03 -3.23 18.95
CA GLN A 40 -31.40 -2.86 19.23
C GLN A 40 -31.77 -1.48 18.64
N GLN A 41 -32.96 -1.41 18.04
CA GLN A 41 -33.56 -0.14 17.61
C GLN A 41 -34.08 0.63 18.83
N GLY A 42 -33.49 1.83 19.05
CA GLY A 42 -34.00 2.81 20.03
C GLY A 42 -32.92 3.34 20.96
N GLY A 43 -32.49 4.59 20.76
CA GLY A 43 -31.68 5.36 21.72
C GLY A 43 -30.27 4.82 21.96
N GLY A 44 -29.53 4.49 20.89
CA GLY A 44 -28.19 3.93 20.99
C GLY A 44 -27.10 4.90 20.55
N PHE A 45 -25.85 4.44 20.62
CA PHE A 45 -24.70 5.16 20.12
C PHE A 45 -24.72 5.28 18.60
N VAL A 46 -24.09 6.34 18.10
CA VAL A 46 -23.80 6.54 16.67
C VAL A 46 -22.31 6.40 16.47
N ILE A 47 -21.89 5.45 15.62
CA ILE A 47 -20.49 5.30 15.19
C ILE A 47 -20.41 5.83 13.77
N PHE A 48 -19.59 6.84 13.55
CA PHE A 48 -19.45 7.52 12.27
C PHE A 48 -17.99 7.85 11.99
N GLY A 49 -17.67 8.15 10.74
CA GLY A 49 -16.31 8.50 10.37
C GLY A 49 -16.15 8.62 8.86
N ARG A 50 -14.92 8.65 8.43
CA ARG A 50 -14.57 8.76 7.02
C ARG A 50 -13.59 7.67 6.61
N VAL A 51 -13.82 7.08 5.44
CA VAL A 51 -12.86 6.18 4.79
C VAL A 51 -11.90 7.02 3.96
N ARG A 52 -10.60 6.81 4.17
CA ARG A 52 -9.51 7.47 3.45
C ARG A 52 -8.76 6.44 2.62
N LEU A 53 -8.32 6.85 1.44
CA LEU A 53 -7.43 6.08 0.60
C LEU A 53 -6.03 5.97 1.24
N PRO A 54 -5.15 5.07 0.75
CA PRO A 54 -3.79 4.92 1.28
C PRO A 54 -2.96 6.21 1.24
N ASP A 55 -3.28 7.14 0.36
CA ASP A 55 -2.65 8.45 0.24
C ASP A 55 -3.20 9.51 1.21
N GLY A 56 -4.12 9.13 2.09
CA GLY A 56 -4.77 9.99 3.08
C GLY A 56 -5.93 10.83 2.53
N ARG A 57 -6.16 10.83 1.21
CA ARG A 57 -7.32 11.55 0.62
C ARG A 57 -8.63 10.86 0.96
N PRO A 58 -9.75 11.59 1.06
CA PRO A 58 -11.07 10.97 1.17
C PRO A 58 -11.31 10.02 -0.02
N ALA A 59 -11.94 8.89 0.26
CA ALA A 59 -12.42 8.03 -0.82
C ALA A 59 -13.49 8.80 -1.62
N LYS A 60 -13.33 8.86 -2.94
CA LYS A 60 -14.30 9.50 -3.85
C LYS A 60 -15.24 8.47 -4.50
N THR A 61 -15.25 7.25 -4.00
CA THR A 61 -16.10 6.16 -4.43
C THR A 61 -16.78 5.54 -3.21
N ARG A 62 -17.94 4.95 -3.39
CA ARG A 62 -18.70 4.34 -2.29
C ARG A 62 -17.98 3.10 -1.77
N MET A 63 -17.49 3.21 -0.55
CA MET A 63 -16.81 2.14 0.16
C MET A 63 -17.79 1.27 0.92
N LYS A 64 -17.59 -0.03 0.93
CA LYS A 64 -18.35 -0.93 1.77
C LYS A 64 -17.74 -0.96 3.17
N VAL A 65 -18.45 -0.40 4.15
CA VAL A 65 -18.01 -0.28 5.54
C VAL A 65 -18.73 -1.32 6.38
N PHE A 66 -17.97 -2.04 7.17
CA PHE A 66 -18.44 -3.10 8.05
C PHE A 66 -18.24 -2.71 9.51
N ILE A 67 -19.20 -3.10 10.34
CA ILE A 67 -19.08 -3.07 11.79
C ILE A 67 -19.41 -4.43 12.36
N GLU A 68 -18.54 -4.95 13.20
CA GLU A 68 -18.65 -6.25 13.83
C GLU A 68 -18.55 -6.11 15.35
N ALA A 69 -19.57 -6.60 16.05
CA ALA A 69 -19.53 -6.69 17.50
C ALA A 69 -18.66 -7.86 17.96
N MET A 70 -18.11 -7.81 19.15
CA MET A 70 -17.22 -8.85 19.68
C MET A 70 -17.88 -10.23 19.82
N ASN A 71 -19.23 -10.31 19.76
CA ASN A 71 -20.00 -11.56 19.71
C ASN A 71 -20.20 -12.11 18.29
N GLY A 72 -19.55 -11.51 17.27
CA GLY A 72 -19.60 -11.95 15.87
C GLY A 72 -20.78 -11.41 15.04
N LEU A 73 -21.69 -10.63 15.63
CA LEU A 73 -22.75 -9.97 14.88
C LEU A 73 -22.17 -8.85 14.02
N ARG A 74 -22.50 -8.88 12.71
CA ARG A 74 -21.94 -7.97 11.70
C ARG A 74 -23.04 -7.23 10.96
N ARG A 75 -22.82 -5.94 10.69
CA ARG A 75 -23.61 -5.10 9.78
C ARG A 75 -22.70 -4.46 8.76
N ASP A 76 -23.23 -4.07 7.62
CA ASP A 76 -22.51 -3.30 6.61
C ASP A 76 -23.40 -2.21 6.01
N ILE A 77 -22.75 -1.14 5.55
CA ILE A 77 -23.36 -0.03 4.82
C ILE A 77 -22.40 0.42 3.71
N LEU A 78 -22.92 1.19 2.76
CA LEU A 78 -22.09 1.93 1.81
C LEU A 78 -21.81 3.33 2.38
N SER A 79 -20.57 3.81 2.22
CA SER A 79 -20.26 5.21 2.46
C SER A 79 -20.93 6.11 1.42
N ASP A 80 -20.96 7.41 1.65
CA ASP A 80 -21.25 8.37 0.60
C ASP A 80 -20.06 8.53 -0.37
N ASP A 81 -20.22 9.37 -1.39
CA ASP A 81 -19.23 9.59 -2.43
C ASP A 81 -17.96 10.34 -1.93
N ASP A 82 -18.00 10.89 -0.72
CA ASP A 82 -16.86 11.50 0.00
C ASP A 82 -16.23 10.58 1.05
N GLY A 83 -16.69 9.33 1.10
CA GLY A 83 -16.21 8.30 2.02
C GLY A 83 -16.78 8.40 3.43
N ASN A 84 -17.77 9.27 3.72
CA ASN A 84 -18.37 9.35 5.04
C ASN A 84 -19.32 8.18 5.28
N TYR A 85 -19.39 7.69 6.53
CA TYR A 85 -20.29 6.61 6.92
C TYR A 85 -20.85 6.85 8.34
N GLU A 86 -22.02 6.27 8.62
CA GLU A 86 -22.67 6.38 9.93
C GLU A 86 -23.49 5.12 10.24
N PHE A 87 -23.16 4.46 11.35
CA PHE A 87 -23.98 3.40 11.98
C PHE A 87 -24.77 3.95 13.14
N ARG A 88 -26.08 3.90 13.08
CA ARG A 88 -27.00 4.35 14.15
C ARG A 88 -27.57 3.18 14.93
N GLY A 89 -28.03 3.44 16.17
CA GLY A 89 -28.69 2.48 17.02
C GLY A 89 -27.74 1.40 17.55
N MET A 90 -26.49 1.76 17.81
CA MET A 90 -25.50 0.83 18.36
C MET A 90 -25.67 0.71 19.87
N SER A 91 -25.61 -0.52 20.40
CA SER A 91 -25.58 -0.77 21.84
C SER A 91 -24.27 -0.33 22.46
N GLY A 92 -24.22 -0.19 23.79
CA GLY A 92 -22.95 -0.04 24.51
C GLY A 92 -22.10 -1.29 24.34
N GLY A 93 -20.82 -1.12 23.94
CA GLY A 93 -19.92 -2.26 23.71
C GLY A 93 -18.69 -1.93 22.88
N ARG A 94 -17.89 -2.95 22.61
CA ARG A 94 -16.73 -2.86 21.71
C ARG A 94 -17.06 -3.46 20.36
N TYR A 95 -16.59 -2.77 19.33
CA TYR A 95 -16.83 -3.10 17.92
C TYR A 95 -15.52 -3.06 17.14
N ARG A 96 -15.45 -3.78 16.04
CA ARG A 96 -14.43 -3.62 15.00
C ARG A 96 -15.07 -2.97 13.79
N VAL A 97 -14.46 -1.89 13.30
CA VAL A 97 -14.92 -1.17 12.10
C VAL A 97 -13.86 -1.28 11.04
N TYR A 98 -14.22 -1.65 9.83
CA TYR A 98 -13.31 -1.78 8.69
C TYR A 98 -14.05 -1.53 7.38
N ALA A 99 -13.30 -1.26 6.32
CA ALA A 99 -13.86 -1.00 5.00
C ALA A 99 -13.16 -1.81 3.91
N THR A 100 -13.87 -2.01 2.80
CA THR A 100 -13.32 -2.56 1.56
C THR A 100 -13.63 -1.61 0.41
N ASN A 101 -12.70 -1.50 -0.54
CA ASN A 101 -12.91 -0.78 -1.77
C ASN A 101 -13.45 -1.75 -2.83
N PRO A 102 -14.71 -1.60 -3.31
CA PRO A 102 -15.26 -2.49 -4.33
C PRO A 102 -14.54 -2.40 -5.68
N GLU A 103 -13.95 -1.23 -6.00
CA GLU A 103 -13.23 -0.99 -7.26
C GLU A 103 -11.77 -1.42 -7.19
N ALA A 104 -11.22 -1.57 -5.98
CA ALA A 104 -9.86 -2.00 -5.72
C ALA A 104 -9.88 -2.99 -4.52
N PRO A 105 -10.36 -4.22 -4.73
CA PRO A 105 -10.54 -5.21 -3.65
C PRO A 105 -9.24 -5.62 -2.96
N GLU A 106 -8.10 -5.33 -3.55
CA GLU A 106 -6.78 -5.48 -2.95
C GLU A 106 -6.48 -4.46 -1.84
N GLN A 107 -7.18 -3.32 -1.81
CA GLN A 107 -7.06 -2.35 -0.72
C GLN A 107 -7.81 -2.87 0.51
N TYR A 108 -7.14 -2.88 1.64
CA TYR A 108 -7.71 -3.34 2.91
C TYR A 108 -7.41 -2.34 4.02
N CYS A 109 -8.09 -2.48 5.13
CA CYS A 109 -7.72 -1.84 6.38
C CYS A 109 -7.67 -2.87 7.50
N ASP A 110 -6.81 -2.62 8.50
CA ASP A 110 -6.94 -3.32 9.75
C ASP A 110 -8.23 -2.88 10.44
N PRO A 111 -8.97 -3.79 11.09
CA PRO A 111 -10.13 -3.40 11.85
C PRO A 111 -9.76 -2.41 12.94
N THR A 112 -10.41 -1.25 12.95
CA THR A 112 -10.25 -0.24 14.00
C THR A 112 -11.20 -0.56 15.13
N GLU A 113 -10.71 -0.60 16.37
CA GLU A 113 -11.56 -0.82 17.54
C GLU A 113 -12.34 0.45 17.88
N ALA A 114 -13.63 0.29 18.12
CA ALA A 114 -14.56 1.31 18.56
C ALA A 114 -15.17 0.88 19.91
N ASP A 115 -14.82 1.55 20.99
CA ASP A 115 -15.35 1.27 22.34
C ASP A 115 -16.35 2.35 22.74
N THR A 116 -17.63 2.08 22.57
CA THR A 116 -18.71 3.01 22.93
C THR A 116 -18.91 3.13 24.44
N THR A 117 -18.35 2.20 25.24
CA THR A 117 -18.45 2.26 26.71
C THR A 117 -17.57 3.37 27.30
N ARG A 118 -16.59 3.83 26.54
CA ARG A 118 -15.65 4.92 26.90
C ARG A 118 -15.97 6.25 26.20
N ALA A 119 -17.04 6.29 25.40
CA ALA A 119 -17.41 7.50 24.69
C ALA A 119 -18.06 8.53 25.65
N TYR A 120 -17.56 9.75 25.61
CA TYR A 120 -18.12 10.87 26.41
C TYR A 120 -19.49 11.37 25.92
N SER A 121 -19.92 10.92 24.75
CA SER A 121 -21.21 11.25 24.14
C SER A 121 -21.78 9.98 23.46
N ASN A 122 -23.04 10.06 23.04
CA ASN A 122 -23.67 9.00 22.26
C ASN A 122 -23.16 8.93 20.78
N ARG A 123 -22.12 9.71 20.43
CA ARG A 123 -21.48 9.72 19.10
C ARG A 123 -19.98 9.42 19.26
N LEU A 124 -19.51 8.46 18.48
CA LEU A 124 -18.10 8.05 18.43
C LEU A 124 -17.58 8.15 17.00
N GLN A 125 -16.54 8.96 16.80
CA GLN A 125 -15.88 9.07 15.51
C GLN A 125 -14.80 8.01 15.38
N VAL A 126 -14.80 7.31 14.24
CA VAL A 126 -13.84 6.27 13.87
C VAL A 126 -13.47 6.44 12.40
N ASP A 127 -12.32 7.02 12.12
CA ASP A 127 -11.83 7.14 10.76
C ASP A 127 -11.11 5.85 10.34
N ILE A 128 -11.31 5.43 9.09
CA ILE A 128 -10.74 4.20 8.52
C ILE A 128 -9.75 4.61 7.45
N ASN A 129 -8.49 4.18 7.58
CA ASN A 129 -7.48 4.37 6.57
C ASN A 129 -7.27 3.05 5.81
N LEU A 130 -7.56 3.05 4.50
CA LEU A 130 -7.23 1.94 3.64
C LEU A 130 -5.72 1.85 3.49
N LYS A 131 -5.21 0.65 3.37
CA LYS A 131 -3.81 0.32 3.16
C LYS A 131 -3.66 -0.32 1.80
N LEU A 132 -2.51 -0.15 1.19
CA LEU A 132 -2.11 -1.01 0.09
C LEU A 132 -1.85 -2.41 0.64
N PRO A 133 -2.21 -3.47 -0.11
CA PRO A 133 -2.02 -4.82 0.38
C PRO A 133 -0.54 -5.11 0.61
N LEU A 134 -0.21 -5.45 1.84
CA LEU A 134 0.97 -6.25 2.11
C LEU A 134 0.63 -7.65 1.58
N HIS A 135 1.06 -7.96 0.37
CA HIS A 135 0.68 -9.21 -0.29
C HIS A 135 1.00 -10.41 0.60
N LYS A 136 -0.04 -11.19 0.94
CA LYS A 136 0.13 -12.58 1.35
C LYS A 136 0.85 -13.29 0.19
N GLU A 137 2.00 -13.90 0.52
CA GLU A 137 2.77 -14.70 -0.40
C GLU A 137 1.87 -15.62 -1.24
N LYS A 138 1.76 -15.41 -2.52
CA LYS A 138 1.70 -16.53 -3.44
C LYS A 138 3.13 -17.12 -3.42
N LYS A 139 3.34 -18.17 -2.63
CA LYS A 139 4.40 -19.13 -2.89
C LYS A 139 4.14 -19.60 -4.31
N ASP A 140 5.01 -19.26 -5.23
CA ASP A 140 5.17 -19.72 -6.59
C ASP A 140 5.35 -18.55 -7.58
N ALA A 141 6.19 -17.57 -7.22
CA ALA A 141 6.85 -16.77 -8.24
C ALA A 141 8.24 -17.38 -8.46
N ASN A 142 8.30 -18.27 -9.41
CA ASN A 142 9.55 -18.77 -9.96
C ASN A 142 10.36 -17.56 -10.49
N PRO A 143 11.62 -17.33 -10.06
CA PRO A 143 12.40 -16.16 -10.48
C PRO A 143 12.91 -16.32 -11.93
N GLY A 144 12.01 -16.59 -12.84
CA GLY A 144 12.29 -16.85 -14.25
C GLY A 144 11.08 -16.72 -15.16
N ILE A 145 9.93 -16.26 -14.64
CA ILE A 145 8.77 -16.01 -15.49
C ILE A 145 8.93 -14.64 -16.15
N VAL A 146 9.48 -14.64 -17.34
CA VAL A 146 9.38 -13.54 -18.30
C VAL A 146 7.90 -13.22 -18.48
N SER A 147 7.51 -11.95 -18.31
CA SER A 147 6.12 -11.55 -18.50
C SER A 147 5.65 -11.91 -19.92
N VAL A 148 4.36 -12.18 -20.11
CA VAL A 148 3.82 -12.51 -21.45
C VAL A 148 4.15 -11.41 -22.46
N SER A 149 4.20 -10.14 -22.03
CA SER A 149 4.62 -9.01 -22.86
C SER A 149 6.12 -9.02 -23.18
N GLU A 150 6.97 -9.55 -22.29
CA GLU A 150 8.40 -9.75 -22.57
C GLU A 150 8.63 -10.90 -23.55
N ALA A 151 7.90 -12.01 -23.40
CA ALA A 151 7.98 -13.16 -24.32
C ALA A 151 7.35 -12.86 -25.69
N ALA A 152 6.42 -11.90 -25.78
CA ALA A 152 5.72 -11.55 -27.01
C ALA A 152 6.46 -10.51 -27.87
N GLN A 153 7.52 -9.87 -27.38
CA GLN A 153 8.33 -8.95 -28.18
C GLN A 153 9.19 -9.73 -29.20
N ASN A 154 8.82 -9.63 -30.48
CA ASN A 154 9.63 -10.15 -31.58
C ASN A 154 10.84 -9.22 -31.84
N VAL A 155 11.78 -9.18 -30.91
CA VAL A 155 12.97 -8.33 -31.03
C VAL A 155 13.87 -8.79 -32.15
N PRO A 156 14.22 -7.94 -33.15
CA PRO A 156 15.15 -8.29 -34.19
C PRO A 156 16.52 -8.68 -33.61
N LYS A 157 17.13 -9.75 -34.16
CA LYS A 157 18.42 -10.23 -33.67
C LYS A 157 19.51 -9.14 -33.54
N PRO A 158 19.64 -8.16 -34.48
CA PRO A 158 20.61 -7.09 -34.34
C PRO A 158 20.33 -6.20 -33.10
N ALA A 159 19.06 -5.87 -32.83
CA ALA A 159 18.68 -5.08 -31.67
C ALA A 159 18.94 -5.83 -30.36
N LEU A 160 18.60 -7.12 -30.32
CA LEU A 160 18.90 -7.98 -29.17
C LEU A 160 20.42 -8.03 -28.89
N LYS A 161 21.23 -8.23 -29.92
CA LYS A 161 22.72 -8.25 -29.79
C LYS A 161 23.27 -6.93 -29.24
N ALA A 162 22.75 -5.80 -29.72
CA ALA A 162 23.15 -4.48 -29.22
C ALA A 162 22.75 -4.28 -27.75
N TYR A 163 21.55 -4.72 -27.35
CA TYR A 163 21.08 -4.70 -25.97
C TYR A 163 21.94 -5.55 -25.04
N GLU A 164 22.22 -6.81 -25.41
CA GLU A 164 23.09 -7.70 -24.63
C GLU A 164 24.51 -7.14 -24.49
N GLN A 165 25.03 -6.51 -25.54
CA GLN A 165 26.31 -5.79 -25.45
C GLN A 165 26.25 -4.63 -24.48
N GLY A 166 25.16 -3.85 -24.46
CA GLY A 166 24.92 -2.78 -23.51
C GLY A 166 24.93 -3.29 -22.06
N LEU A 167 24.20 -4.36 -21.76
CA LEU A 167 24.20 -4.99 -20.44
C LEU A 167 25.59 -5.50 -20.01
N LYS A 168 26.35 -6.07 -20.92
CA LYS A 168 27.73 -6.51 -20.65
C LYS A 168 28.62 -5.33 -20.27
N LEU A 169 28.57 -4.26 -21.08
CA LEU A 169 29.38 -3.06 -20.86
C LEU A 169 28.99 -2.35 -19.55
N GLN A 170 27.71 -2.35 -19.18
CA GLN A 170 27.22 -1.82 -17.93
C GLN A 170 27.79 -2.59 -16.72
N LYS A 171 27.83 -3.94 -16.79
CA LYS A 171 28.47 -4.78 -15.77
C LYS A 171 29.98 -4.52 -15.65
N GLU A 172 30.64 -4.13 -16.75
CA GLU A 172 32.04 -3.75 -16.79
C GLU A 172 32.27 -2.29 -16.34
N ASN A 173 31.26 -1.57 -15.86
CA ASN A 173 31.28 -0.17 -15.51
C ASN A 173 31.70 0.79 -16.67
N LYS A 174 31.48 0.36 -17.92
CA LYS A 174 31.75 1.13 -19.15
C LYS A 174 30.50 1.88 -19.60
N GLY A 175 30.01 2.82 -18.77
CA GLY A 175 28.71 3.47 -18.96
C GLY A 175 28.54 4.21 -20.30
N GLU A 176 29.58 4.87 -20.84
CA GLU A 176 29.51 5.54 -22.15
C GLU A 176 29.29 4.56 -23.30
N GLN A 177 30.03 3.46 -23.27
CA GLN A 177 29.92 2.44 -24.29
C GLN A 177 28.58 1.68 -24.17
N ALA A 178 28.11 1.44 -22.93
CA ALA A 178 26.80 0.85 -22.68
C ALA A 178 25.67 1.72 -23.22
N LEU A 179 25.74 3.05 -23.02
CA LEU A 179 24.76 3.98 -23.57
C LEU A 179 24.74 3.95 -25.10
N THR A 180 25.91 3.91 -25.74
CA THR A 180 26.00 3.78 -27.20
C THR A 180 25.35 2.49 -27.71
N ALA A 181 25.57 1.38 -27.00
CA ALA A 181 24.97 0.08 -27.36
C ALA A 181 23.44 0.09 -27.15
N PHE A 182 22.92 0.70 -26.08
CA PHE A 182 21.47 0.84 -25.89
C PHE A 182 20.85 1.81 -26.90
N ASN A 183 21.54 2.89 -27.29
CA ASN A 183 21.07 3.74 -28.38
C ASN A 183 20.91 2.94 -29.67
N GLN A 184 21.92 2.14 -30.04
CA GLN A 184 21.85 1.29 -31.20
C GLN A 184 20.69 0.27 -31.10
N ALA A 185 20.46 -0.31 -29.93
CA ALA A 185 19.32 -1.23 -29.74
C ALA A 185 17.97 -0.54 -29.96
N VAL A 186 17.80 0.69 -29.47
CA VAL A 186 16.57 1.49 -29.65
C VAL A 186 16.43 2.00 -31.09
N GLU A 187 17.52 2.33 -31.78
CA GLU A 187 17.50 2.69 -33.20
C GLU A 187 17.06 1.53 -34.08
N LEU A 188 17.58 0.32 -33.81
CA LEU A 188 17.24 -0.90 -34.53
C LEU A 188 15.84 -1.41 -34.23
N TYR A 189 15.34 -1.18 -33.02
CA TYR A 189 13.99 -1.55 -32.62
C TYR A 189 13.40 -0.50 -31.63
N PRO A 190 12.71 0.52 -32.16
CA PRO A 190 12.18 1.62 -31.38
C PRO A 190 11.15 1.25 -30.29
N GLU A 191 10.55 0.05 -30.40
CA GLU A 191 9.59 -0.47 -29.43
C GLU A 191 10.23 -1.39 -28.38
N TYR A 192 11.56 -1.42 -28.28
CA TYR A 192 12.27 -2.25 -27.33
C TYR A 192 12.25 -1.63 -25.93
N PHE A 193 11.17 -1.88 -25.14
CA PHE A 193 10.95 -1.20 -23.87
C PHE A 193 12.06 -1.50 -22.83
N GLN A 194 12.68 -2.69 -22.84
CA GLN A 194 13.81 -2.99 -21.96
C GLN A 194 15.03 -2.12 -22.33
N ALA A 195 15.34 -1.98 -23.62
CA ALA A 195 16.46 -1.14 -24.05
C ALA A 195 16.22 0.35 -23.73
N LEU A 196 14.98 0.83 -23.90
CA LEU A 196 14.58 2.17 -23.48
C LEU A 196 14.81 2.35 -21.96
N THR A 197 14.42 1.37 -21.15
CA THR A 197 14.55 1.44 -19.69
C THR A 197 16.02 1.43 -19.26
N GLU A 198 16.87 0.59 -19.85
CA GLU A 198 18.29 0.57 -19.51
C GLU A 198 19.01 1.84 -19.97
N ARG A 199 18.64 2.38 -21.13
CA ARG A 199 19.13 3.68 -21.58
C ARG A 199 18.73 4.79 -20.60
N ALA A 200 17.48 4.82 -20.18
CA ALA A 200 16.96 5.76 -19.19
C ALA A 200 17.70 5.66 -17.85
N ASN A 201 18.02 4.46 -17.38
CA ASN A 201 18.81 4.24 -16.17
C ASN A 201 20.21 4.91 -16.27
N LEU A 202 20.88 4.79 -17.41
CA LEU A 202 22.17 5.44 -17.64
C LEU A 202 22.04 6.96 -17.73
N LEU A 203 21.02 7.47 -18.43
CA LEU A 203 20.71 8.90 -18.51
C LEU A 203 20.42 9.49 -17.13
N MET A 204 19.64 8.79 -16.33
CA MET A 204 19.33 9.15 -14.93
C MET A 204 20.61 9.24 -14.09
N GLY A 205 21.52 8.27 -14.22
CA GLY A 205 22.81 8.27 -13.53
C GLY A 205 23.72 9.47 -13.91
N ARG A 206 23.47 10.08 -15.07
CA ARG A 206 24.16 11.30 -15.55
C ARG A 206 23.44 12.60 -15.19
N GLY A 207 22.32 12.51 -14.49
CA GLY A 207 21.49 13.67 -14.16
C GLY A 207 20.61 14.17 -15.33
N GLN A 208 20.58 13.48 -16.46
CA GLN A 208 19.73 13.78 -17.62
C GLN A 208 18.30 13.29 -17.36
N LEU A 209 17.67 13.88 -16.34
CA LEU A 209 16.39 13.38 -15.79
C LEU A 209 15.21 13.53 -16.76
N THR A 210 15.22 14.55 -17.61
CA THR A 210 14.14 14.80 -18.58
C THR A 210 14.14 13.73 -19.67
N GLU A 211 15.30 13.45 -20.24
CA GLU A 211 15.49 12.42 -21.26
C GLU A 211 15.22 11.02 -20.69
N ALA A 212 15.69 10.76 -19.47
CA ALA A 212 15.41 9.52 -18.78
C ALA A 212 13.90 9.30 -18.55
N ALA A 213 13.20 10.34 -18.08
CA ALA A 213 11.74 10.28 -17.89
C ALA A 213 11.00 9.99 -19.20
N ALA A 214 11.40 10.66 -20.31
CA ALA A 214 10.79 10.43 -21.62
C ALA A 214 10.96 8.98 -22.11
N ASP A 215 12.11 8.37 -21.87
CA ASP A 215 12.37 6.96 -22.20
C ASP A 215 11.56 5.99 -21.33
N PHE A 216 11.47 6.25 -20.02
CA PHE A 216 10.61 5.46 -19.12
C PHE A 216 9.14 5.57 -19.51
N GLU A 217 8.65 6.77 -19.83
CA GLU A 217 7.28 6.95 -20.31
C GLU A 217 7.03 6.21 -21.61
N ARG A 218 8.01 6.24 -22.53
CA ARG A 218 7.91 5.48 -23.77
C ARG A 218 7.88 3.98 -23.50
N ALA A 219 8.72 3.48 -22.61
CA ALA A 219 8.72 2.07 -22.20
C ALA A 219 7.36 1.67 -21.58
N LEU A 220 6.76 2.54 -20.76
CA LEU A 220 5.45 2.30 -20.14
C LEU A 220 4.27 2.39 -21.12
N ARG A 221 4.39 3.14 -22.21
CA ARG A 221 3.39 3.08 -23.30
C ARG A 221 3.40 1.74 -24.02
N LEU A 222 4.54 1.06 -24.05
CA LEU A 222 4.71 -0.26 -24.70
C LEU A 222 4.37 -1.42 -23.74
N ASN A 223 4.71 -1.26 -22.48
CA ASN A 223 4.38 -2.19 -21.40
C ASN A 223 4.08 -1.41 -20.12
N ASP A 224 2.80 -1.13 -19.89
CA ASP A 224 2.31 -0.30 -18.77
C ASP A 224 2.56 -0.94 -17.39
N LYS A 225 2.91 -2.23 -17.35
CA LYS A 225 3.20 -3.01 -16.14
C LYS A 225 4.70 -3.25 -15.90
N TYR A 226 5.57 -2.62 -16.67
CA TYR A 226 7.00 -2.84 -16.54
C TYR A 226 7.57 -2.13 -15.31
N VAL A 227 7.73 -2.88 -14.22
CA VAL A 227 8.08 -2.36 -12.89
C VAL A 227 9.39 -1.56 -12.87
N PRO A 228 10.48 -1.97 -13.58
CA PRO A 228 11.69 -1.16 -13.63
C PRO A 228 11.46 0.25 -14.18
N ALA A 229 10.62 0.39 -15.23
CA ALA A 229 10.30 1.69 -15.79
C ALA A 229 9.39 2.53 -14.88
N LEU A 230 8.40 1.91 -14.21
CA LEU A 230 7.56 2.60 -13.21
C LEU A 230 8.39 3.18 -12.07
N ARG A 231 9.33 2.40 -11.55
CA ARG A 231 10.23 2.84 -10.47
C ARG A 231 11.21 3.92 -10.93
N GLY A 232 11.79 3.77 -12.13
CA GLY A 232 12.69 4.75 -12.72
C GLY A 232 11.99 6.08 -12.98
N LEU A 233 10.78 6.06 -13.56
CA LEU A 233 9.96 7.25 -13.77
C LEU A 233 9.60 7.92 -12.45
N GLY A 234 9.16 7.15 -11.46
CA GLY A 234 8.88 7.67 -10.11
C GLY A 234 10.09 8.37 -9.48
N TYR A 235 11.29 7.82 -9.66
CA TYR A 235 12.52 8.48 -9.20
C TYR A 235 12.77 9.80 -9.95
N CYS A 236 12.68 9.82 -11.30
CA CYS A 236 12.82 11.04 -12.08
C CYS A 236 11.83 12.12 -11.65
N GLN A 237 10.57 11.74 -11.43
CA GLN A 237 9.51 12.64 -10.97
C GLN A 237 9.80 13.21 -9.58
N ILE A 238 10.32 12.40 -8.65
CA ILE A 238 10.79 12.89 -7.34
C ILE A 238 11.84 13.98 -7.50
N GLN A 239 12.85 13.74 -8.33
CA GLN A 239 13.93 14.72 -8.57
C GLN A 239 13.40 16.00 -9.22
N GLN A 240 12.35 15.90 -10.03
CA GLN A 240 11.63 17.03 -10.64
C GLN A 240 10.58 17.65 -9.72
N LYS A 241 10.46 17.19 -8.47
CA LYS A 241 9.44 17.62 -7.47
C LYS A 241 7.99 17.38 -7.89
N GLN A 242 7.76 16.42 -8.79
CA GLN A 242 6.43 16.00 -9.25
C GLN A 242 5.94 14.84 -8.35
N PHE A 243 5.75 15.14 -7.05
CA PHE A 243 5.58 14.11 -6.04
C PHE A 243 4.29 13.29 -6.19
N GLU A 244 3.17 13.91 -6.60
CA GLU A 244 1.91 13.20 -6.85
C GLU A 244 2.05 12.17 -7.99
N ALA A 245 2.68 12.56 -9.09
CA ALA A 245 2.93 11.66 -10.21
C ALA A 245 3.88 10.51 -9.79
N ALA A 246 4.90 10.83 -8.99
CA ALA A 246 5.81 9.83 -8.44
C ALA A 246 5.08 8.82 -7.58
N VAL A 247 4.20 9.27 -6.67
CA VAL A 247 3.40 8.37 -5.83
C VAL A 247 2.58 7.44 -6.70
N SER A 248 1.86 7.95 -7.71
CA SER A 248 1.02 7.13 -8.60
C SER A 248 1.81 6.02 -9.30
N ASN A 249 2.99 6.33 -9.87
CA ASN A 249 3.81 5.32 -10.55
C ASN A 249 4.47 4.33 -9.58
N LEU A 250 4.91 4.80 -8.41
CA LEU A 250 5.53 3.95 -7.40
C LEU A 250 4.52 3.03 -6.72
N GLU A 251 3.27 3.47 -6.53
CA GLU A 251 2.18 2.60 -6.06
C GLU A 251 1.89 1.47 -7.05
N ARG A 252 1.84 1.78 -8.34
CA ARG A 252 1.72 0.75 -9.39
C ARG A 252 2.88 -0.23 -9.34
N ALA A 253 4.11 0.25 -9.18
CA ALA A 253 5.29 -0.60 -9.02
C ALA A 253 5.19 -1.47 -7.76
N PHE A 254 4.75 -0.90 -6.64
CA PHE A 254 4.58 -1.60 -5.38
C PHE A 254 3.51 -2.70 -5.44
N VAL A 255 2.38 -2.45 -6.10
CA VAL A 255 1.32 -3.47 -6.28
C VAL A 255 1.85 -4.71 -7.01
N MET A 256 2.77 -4.53 -7.95
CA MET A 256 3.35 -5.64 -8.72
C MET A 256 4.51 -6.32 -8.00
N GLU A 257 5.38 -5.55 -7.36
CA GLU A 257 6.55 -6.03 -6.63
C GLU A 257 6.59 -5.44 -5.22
N PRO A 258 5.78 -5.93 -4.28
CA PRO A 258 5.62 -5.30 -2.95
C PRO A 258 6.84 -5.47 -2.03
N LYS A 259 7.76 -6.40 -2.34
CA LYS A 259 8.92 -6.69 -1.49
C LYS A 259 10.22 -5.99 -1.95
N VAL A 260 10.11 -4.90 -2.69
CA VAL A 260 11.28 -4.14 -3.14
C VAL A 260 11.50 -2.93 -2.23
N PRO A 261 12.55 -2.97 -1.36
CA PRO A 261 12.80 -1.90 -0.38
C PRO A 261 12.95 -0.52 -1.02
N LEU A 262 13.58 -0.45 -2.20
CA LEU A 262 13.77 0.80 -2.92
C LEU A 262 12.45 1.46 -3.34
N THR A 263 11.48 0.68 -3.80
CA THR A 263 10.15 1.21 -4.18
C THR A 263 9.48 1.85 -2.97
N LEU A 264 9.50 1.17 -1.82
CA LEU A 264 8.94 1.67 -0.57
C LEU A 264 9.68 2.89 -0.03
N LEU A 265 11.01 2.92 -0.14
CA LEU A 265 11.82 4.07 0.25
C LEU A 265 11.45 5.32 -0.56
N LEU A 266 11.35 5.17 -1.89
CA LEU A 266 10.96 6.25 -2.79
C LEU A 266 9.51 6.72 -2.53
N LEU A 267 8.59 5.78 -2.35
CA LEU A 267 7.20 6.06 -2.04
C LEU A 267 7.06 6.79 -0.69
N GLY A 268 7.80 6.35 0.31
CA GLY A 268 7.89 7.01 1.62
C GLY A 268 8.38 8.44 1.53
N TYR A 269 9.45 8.68 0.75
CA TYR A 269 9.97 10.03 0.54
C TYR A 269 8.99 10.92 -0.23
N ALA A 270 8.37 10.41 -1.29
CA ALA A 270 7.38 11.16 -2.06
C ALA A 270 6.16 11.57 -1.20
N ASN A 271 5.65 10.64 -0.37
CA ASN A 271 4.57 10.94 0.57
C ASN A 271 4.99 11.97 1.64
N LEU A 272 6.20 11.87 2.18
CA LEU A 272 6.75 12.84 3.12
C LEU A 272 6.80 14.25 2.49
N SER A 273 7.25 14.35 1.25
CA SER A 273 7.31 15.61 0.50
C SER A 273 5.94 16.24 0.25
N LEU A 274 4.89 15.42 0.26
CA LEU A 274 3.49 15.83 0.19
C LEU A 274 2.86 16.08 1.58
N SER A 275 3.66 16.04 2.65
CA SER A 275 3.19 16.13 4.04
C SER A 275 2.18 15.04 4.43
N ARG A 276 2.22 13.89 3.75
CA ARG A 276 1.42 12.70 4.03
C ARG A 276 2.19 11.82 5.02
N TYR A 277 2.27 12.26 6.28
CA TYR A 277 3.20 11.71 7.27
C TYR A 277 2.93 10.25 7.61
N GLU A 278 1.67 9.85 7.79
CA GLU A 278 1.34 8.47 8.15
C GLU A 278 1.61 7.47 7.01
N PRO A 279 1.20 7.71 5.74
CA PRO A 279 1.61 6.89 4.61
C PRO A 279 3.13 6.83 4.43
N ALA A 280 3.83 7.97 4.61
CA ALA A 280 5.28 8.01 4.54
C ALA A 280 5.92 7.07 5.58
N LYS A 281 5.48 7.18 6.83
CA LYS A 281 5.98 6.36 7.95
C LYS A 281 5.82 4.86 7.66
N GLN A 282 4.64 4.43 7.24
CA GLN A 282 4.35 3.03 6.93
C GLN A 282 5.28 2.49 5.84
N CYS A 283 5.45 3.23 4.75
CA CYS A 283 6.35 2.83 3.66
C CYS A 283 7.82 2.75 4.13
N LEU A 284 8.28 3.74 4.89
CA LEU A 284 9.66 3.81 5.37
C LEU A 284 9.99 2.70 6.38
N GLU A 285 9.07 2.42 7.31
CA GLU A 285 9.23 1.33 8.27
C GLU A 285 9.26 -0.04 7.59
N GLU A 286 8.41 -0.24 6.57
CA GLU A 286 8.41 -1.49 5.81
C GLU A 286 9.66 -1.63 4.93
N ALA A 287 10.15 -0.54 4.32
CA ALA A 287 11.42 -0.54 3.60
C ALA A 287 12.58 -1.00 4.50
N LEU A 288 12.61 -0.53 5.75
CA LEU A 288 13.63 -0.93 6.73
C LEU A 288 13.52 -2.40 7.15
N LYS A 289 12.31 -2.95 7.27
CA LYS A 289 12.11 -4.37 7.58
C LYS A 289 12.60 -5.28 6.47
N LEU A 290 12.36 -4.88 5.21
CA LEU A 290 12.74 -5.66 4.05
C LEU A 290 14.24 -5.55 3.71
N GLY A 291 14.86 -4.41 3.97
CA GLY A 291 16.26 -4.18 3.67
C GLY A 291 16.87 -3.04 4.49
N PRO A 292 17.31 -3.32 5.73
CA PRO A 292 17.78 -2.27 6.64
C PRO A 292 18.95 -1.45 6.09
N GLU A 293 19.92 -2.11 5.47
CA GLU A 293 21.11 -1.45 4.93
C GLU A 293 20.83 -0.69 3.62
N SER A 294 20.04 -1.32 2.71
CA SER A 294 19.66 -0.71 1.43
C SER A 294 18.69 0.45 1.62
N SER A 295 17.93 0.44 2.70
CA SER A 295 16.95 1.48 3.05
C SER A 295 17.42 2.39 4.19
N ALA A 296 18.71 2.38 4.54
CA ALA A 296 19.23 3.16 5.67
C ALA A 296 18.73 4.62 5.67
N ARG A 297 18.58 5.24 4.49
CA ARG A 297 18.07 6.61 4.32
C ARG A 297 16.66 6.80 4.87
N ALA A 298 15.86 5.74 4.98
CA ALA A 298 14.53 5.79 5.58
C ALA A 298 14.56 6.28 7.03
N HIS A 299 15.64 6.02 7.77
CA HIS A 299 15.80 6.54 9.12
C HIS A 299 15.85 8.08 9.17
N VAL A 300 16.45 8.73 8.15
CA VAL A 300 16.49 10.20 8.05
C VAL A 300 15.08 10.73 7.80
N TYR A 301 14.34 10.11 6.88
CA TYR A 301 12.97 10.51 6.56
C TYR A 301 11.99 10.24 7.72
N LEU A 302 12.15 9.13 8.43
CA LEU A 302 11.37 8.86 9.65
C LEU A 302 11.65 9.87 10.76
N ALA A 303 12.89 10.36 10.84
CA ALA A 303 13.23 11.38 11.81
C ALA A 303 12.47 12.70 11.54
N GLU A 304 12.26 13.08 10.28
CA GLU A 304 11.44 14.22 9.91
C GLU A 304 9.96 13.99 10.28
N VAL A 305 9.44 12.79 10.04
CA VAL A 305 8.06 12.41 10.47
C VAL A 305 7.92 12.54 11.98
N PHE A 306 8.83 11.95 12.76
CA PHE A 306 8.79 12.02 14.22
C PHE A 306 8.96 13.44 14.76
N ALA A 307 9.80 14.27 14.12
CA ALA A 307 9.94 15.68 14.49
C ALA A 307 8.65 16.47 14.27
N HIS A 308 7.93 16.19 13.16
CA HIS A 308 6.61 16.77 12.92
C HIS A 308 5.59 16.33 13.98
N GLU A 309 5.65 15.08 14.42
CA GLU A 309 4.82 14.56 15.52
C GLU A 309 5.28 15.05 16.91
N GLN A 310 6.28 15.96 16.99
CA GLN A 310 6.92 16.45 18.21
C GLN A 310 7.60 15.35 19.05
N LYS A 311 7.82 14.18 18.48
CA LYS A 311 8.53 13.05 19.08
C LYS A 311 10.05 13.20 18.88
N PHE A 312 10.62 14.26 19.51
CA PHE A 312 12.01 14.66 19.27
C PHE A 312 13.03 13.61 19.72
N LYS A 313 12.71 12.79 20.72
CA LYS A 313 13.57 11.68 21.12
C LYS A 313 13.68 10.62 20.04
N GLU A 314 12.55 10.17 19.50
CA GLU A 314 12.44 9.18 18.42
C GLU A 314 13.08 9.73 17.13
N ALA A 315 12.90 11.01 16.85
CA ALA A 315 13.57 11.68 15.73
C ALA A 315 15.10 11.61 15.86
N ALA A 316 15.65 12.00 17.02
CA ALA A 316 17.07 11.92 17.29
C ALA A 316 17.62 10.47 17.23
N ASP A 317 16.87 9.49 17.79
CA ASP A 317 17.23 8.09 17.75
C ASP A 317 17.26 7.52 16.33
N SER A 318 16.37 7.98 15.46
CA SER A 318 16.34 7.62 14.03
C SER A 318 17.57 8.13 13.29
N ILE A 319 17.95 9.41 13.48
CA ILE A 319 19.19 9.93 12.90
C ILE A 319 20.42 9.15 13.39
N ARG A 320 20.47 8.82 14.67
CA ARG A 320 21.58 8.00 15.23
C ARG A 320 21.68 6.66 14.52
N ARG A 321 20.56 5.96 14.29
CA ARG A 321 20.56 4.68 13.56
C ARG A 321 21.13 4.83 12.16
N TYR A 322 20.74 5.89 11.43
CA TYR A 322 21.32 6.17 10.12
C TYR A 322 22.84 6.36 10.20
N LEU A 323 23.31 7.21 11.13
CA LEU A 323 24.72 7.50 11.30
C LEU A 323 25.54 6.28 11.75
N THR A 324 24.93 5.32 12.42
CA THR A 324 25.55 4.03 12.76
C THR A 324 25.74 3.17 11.50
N LEU A 325 24.75 3.15 10.60
CA LEU A 325 24.83 2.40 9.35
C LEU A 325 25.71 3.08 8.29
N LYS A 326 25.77 4.41 8.30
CA LYS A 326 26.46 5.25 7.30
C LYS A 326 27.25 6.38 7.98
N PRO A 327 28.35 6.05 8.73
CA PRO A 327 29.09 7.05 9.51
C PRO A 327 29.78 8.11 8.66
N ASP A 328 30.16 7.73 7.43
CA ASP A 328 30.89 8.58 6.47
C ASP A 328 29.99 9.19 5.39
N ALA A 329 28.67 9.23 5.63
CA ALA A 329 27.76 9.87 4.68
C ALA A 329 28.11 11.37 4.52
N ALA A 330 27.99 11.88 3.29
CA ALA A 330 28.34 13.27 2.97
C ALA A 330 27.59 14.30 3.83
N ASP A 331 26.39 13.97 4.30
CA ASP A 331 25.54 14.81 5.16
C ASP A 331 25.66 14.48 6.67
N ALA A 332 26.58 13.59 7.06
CA ALA A 332 26.72 13.13 8.45
C ALA A 332 26.93 14.27 9.44
N ALA A 333 27.70 15.30 9.08
CA ALA A 333 27.94 16.44 9.96
C ALA A 333 26.66 17.23 10.27
N GLY A 334 25.85 17.50 9.24
CA GLY A 334 24.55 18.16 9.39
C GLY A 334 23.56 17.33 10.23
N LEU A 335 23.54 16.03 9.98
CA LEU A 335 22.68 15.09 10.70
C LEU A 335 23.07 14.97 12.19
N ARG A 336 24.36 14.97 12.54
CA ARG A 336 24.81 14.98 13.95
C ARG A 336 24.35 16.24 14.68
N LYS A 337 24.41 17.39 14.02
CA LYS A 337 23.87 18.63 14.57
C LYS A 337 22.37 18.53 14.82
N MET A 338 21.61 18.04 13.83
CA MET A 338 20.18 17.84 13.92
C MET A 338 19.80 16.86 15.06
N GLU A 339 20.55 15.75 15.22
CA GLU A 339 20.39 14.82 16.34
C GLU A 339 20.56 15.55 17.69
N SER A 340 21.60 16.35 17.83
CA SER A 340 21.88 17.11 19.06
C SER A 340 20.76 18.10 19.39
N ASP A 341 20.28 18.85 18.38
CA ASP A 341 19.22 19.85 18.54
C ASP A 341 17.90 19.17 18.95
N TRP A 342 17.54 18.03 18.37
CA TRP A 342 16.34 17.30 18.78
C TRP A 342 16.46 16.67 20.17
N ARG A 343 17.66 16.22 20.58
CA ARG A 343 17.88 15.78 21.95
C ARG A 343 17.69 16.90 22.97
N ALA A 344 18.19 18.09 22.65
CA ALA A 344 17.97 19.27 23.51
C ALA A 344 16.48 19.61 23.64
N ARG A 345 15.73 19.57 22.54
CA ARG A 345 14.26 19.77 22.56
C ARG A 345 13.52 18.70 23.36
N ALA A 346 13.91 17.43 23.19
CA ALA A 346 13.33 16.32 23.93
C ALA A 346 13.55 16.46 25.44
N LYS A 347 14.73 16.97 25.85
CA LYS A 347 15.03 17.25 27.28
C LYS A 347 14.18 18.41 27.79
N ALA A 348 14.13 19.51 27.06
CA ALA A 348 13.34 20.68 27.45
C ALA A 348 11.84 20.35 27.61
N ALA A 349 11.29 19.53 26.71
CA ALA A 349 9.90 19.08 26.80
C ALA A 349 9.62 18.21 28.03
N LYS A 350 10.63 17.41 28.48
CA LYS A 350 10.51 16.58 29.69
C LYS A 350 10.59 17.39 30.96
N ASP A 351 11.37 18.49 30.96
CA ASP A 351 11.56 19.36 32.13
C ASP A 351 10.34 20.31 32.37
N GLN A 352 9.42 20.39 31.39
CA GLN A 352 8.19 21.20 31.48
C GLN A 352 6.93 20.40 31.89
N ASN A 353 7.01 19.07 31.93
CA ASN A 353 5.94 18.15 32.39
C ASN A 353 6.26 17.56 33.74
#